data_f14e0cc41a6a2da83cfca1efc9c2bfbc
#
_entry.id   f14e0cc41a6a2da83cfca1efc9c2bfbc
#
_cell.length_a   1.000
_cell.length_b   1.000
_cell.length_c   1.000
_cell.angle_alpha   90.00
_cell.angle_beta   90.00
_cell.angle_gamma   90.00
#
_symmetry.space_group_name_H-M   'P 1'
#
loop_
_entity.id
_entity.type
_entity.pdbx_description
1 polymer ?
#
loop_
_entity_poly.entity_id
_entity_poly.type
_entity_poly.pdbx_seq_one_letter_code
_entity_poly.pdbx_strand_id
1 'polypeptide(L)'
;MVKFVTAMPNKDIHKKGFVPEPPQGSDLSQDRILLHCCCAPCSTAIIEWMVGEGLRPGIFFSNSNIVPFDEYALRREELRRYAAAHGLETFDDEYDHAAWLAYVRRLEGPVRVADMPERGPRCLECFRFRLLRAADFAATHGYKLLTTTLASSRWKDLGQVDEAGRWACAQVNGTVSAGVAGCACGQADGCDSADAVGDESGQVSGGLSAGVSGVRSEVIWWGQNWRRGGLQERRNALIKEWEMYNQTFCGCEFSRR
;
A
#
# COMPACT_ATOMS: atom_id res chain seq x y z
N MET A 1 -14.97 -22.01 -20.16
CA MET A 1 -15.61 -22.61 -18.97
C MET A 1 -14.72 -22.33 -17.77
N VAL A 2 -15.00 -21.26 -17.00
CA VAL A 2 -14.18 -20.86 -15.83
C VAL A 2 -14.50 -21.87 -14.73
N LYS A 3 -13.54 -22.71 -14.35
CA LYS A 3 -13.67 -23.56 -13.17
C LYS A 3 -13.66 -22.64 -11.95
N PHE A 4 -14.81 -22.45 -11.32
CA PHE A 4 -14.86 -21.91 -9.97
C PHE A 4 -14.21 -22.92 -9.03
N VAL A 5 -12.92 -22.75 -8.78
CA VAL A 5 -12.25 -23.46 -7.72
C VAL A 5 -12.65 -22.73 -6.43
N THR A 6 -13.60 -23.32 -5.71
CA THR A 6 -13.86 -22.91 -4.33
C THR A 6 -12.59 -23.22 -3.54
N ALA A 7 -11.74 -22.22 -3.37
CA ALA A 7 -10.50 -22.37 -2.62
C ALA A 7 -10.85 -22.63 -1.15
N MET A 8 -10.80 -23.90 -0.75
CA MET A 8 -10.83 -24.26 0.67
C MET A 8 -9.54 -23.74 1.32
N PRO A 9 -9.61 -23.05 2.47
CA PRO A 9 -8.41 -22.58 3.17
C PRO A 9 -7.49 -23.78 3.44
N ASN A 10 -6.23 -23.66 3.03
CA ASN A 10 -5.25 -24.70 3.26
C ASN A 10 -4.88 -24.75 4.74
N LYS A 11 -5.34 -25.78 5.44
CA LYS A 11 -5.07 -26.01 6.87
C LYS A 11 -3.57 -26.15 7.21
N ASP A 12 -2.70 -26.31 6.22
CA ASP A 12 -1.26 -26.51 6.45
C ASP A 12 -0.49 -25.21 6.75
N ILE A 13 -1.02 -24.04 6.36
CA ILE A 13 -0.44 -22.75 6.75
C ILE A 13 -0.60 -22.53 8.25
N HIS A 14 -1.73 -22.90 8.82
CA HIS A 14 -2.03 -22.77 10.24
C HIS A 14 -1.20 -23.72 11.12
N LYS A 15 -0.75 -24.85 10.58
CA LYS A 15 0.08 -25.83 11.32
C LYS A 15 1.50 -25.32 11.64
N LYS A 16 2.02 -24.29 10.95
CA LYS A 16 3.37 -23.76 11.16
C LYS A 16 3.46 -22.64 12.20
N GLY A 17 2.38 -22.38 12.96
CA GLY A 17 2.40 -21.46 14.11
C GLY A 17 2.70 -20.00 13.74
N PHE A 18 2.43 -19.57 12.50
CA PHE A 18 2.54 -18.18 12.11
C PHE A 18 1.29 -17.44 12.57
N VAL A 19 1.43 -16.66 13.63
CA VAL A 19 0.40 -15.76 14.12
C VAL A 19 0.98 -14.35 14.02
N PRO A 20 0.56 -13.54 13.02
CA PRO A 20 0.94 -12.14 12.97
C PRO A 20 0.33 -11.40 14.14
N GLU A 21 1.18 -10.74 14.92
CA GLU A 21 0.72 -9.93 16.04
C GLU A 21 -0.01 -8.68 15.52
N PRO A 22 -1.22 -8.38 15.99
CA PRO A 22 -1.89 -7.13 15.67
C PRO A 22 -1.11 -5.96 16.29
N PRO A 23 -1.09 -4.79 15.65
CA PRO A 23 -0.46 -3.62 16.25
C PRO A 23 -1.20 -3.18 17.52
N GLN A 24 -0.47 -2.53 18.40
CA GLN A 24 -1.05 -2.01 19.64
C GLN A 24 -2.23 -1.06 19.34
N GLY A 25 -3.32 -1.20 20.07
CA GLY A 25 -4.52 -0.40 19.89
C GLY A 25 -5.43 -0.85 18.75
N SER A 26 -5.20 -2.05 18.19
CA SER A 26 -6.06 -2.63 17.16
C SER A 26 -6.68 -3.96 17.58
N ASP A 27 -7.80 -4.28 16.94
CA ASP A 27 -8.51 -5.55 17.07
C ASP A 27 -8.83 -6.10 15.67
N LEU A 28 -8.16 -7.18 15.29
CA LEU A 28 -8.32 -7.78 13.95
C LEU A 28 -9.74 -8.29 13.69
N SER A 29 -10.54 -8.54 14.73
CA SER A 29 -11.92 -9.00 14.58
C SER A 29 -12.91 -7.87 14.30
N GLN A 30 -12.56 -6.63 14.62
CA GLN A 30 -13.43 -5.45 14.52
C GLN A 30 -12.90 -4.42 13.53
N ASP A 31 -11.58 -4.26 13.47
CA ASP A 31 -10.96 -3.21 12.68
C ASP A 31 -10.89 -3.59 11.20
N ARG A 32 -11.29 -2.68 10.32
CA ARG A 32 -11.18 -2.86 8.87
C ARG A 32 -9.72 -2.79 8.44
N ILE A 33 -9.31 -3.77 7.63
CA ILE A 33 -7.94 -3.92 7.14
C ILE A 33 -7.88 -3.53 5.66
N LEU A 34 -6.96 -2.64 5.29
CA LEU A 34 -6.58 -2.40 3.91
C LEU A 34 -5.26 -3.11 3.60
N LEU A 35 -5.27 -3.99 2.61
CA LEU A 35 -4.09 -4.68 2.11
C LEU A 35 -3.63 -4.02 0.81
N HIS A 36 -2.55 -3.22 0.88
CA HIS A 36 -1.90 -2.71 -0.32
C HIS A 36 -1.19 -3.85 -1.06
N CYS A 37 -1.55 -4.07 -2.33
CA CYS A 37 -1.09 -5.17 -3.14
C CYS A 37 -0.23 -4.71 -4.32
N CYS A 38 0.94 -5.35 -4.50
CA CYS A 38 1.83 -5.04 -5.63
C CYS A 38 1.59 -5.92 -6.87
N CYS A 39 1.07 -7.12 -6.71
CA CYS A 39 0.74 -8.08 -7.77
C CYS A 39 0.09 -9.34 -7.17
N ALA A 40 -0.58 -10.14 -7.97
CA ALA A 40 -1.19 -11.39 -7.51
C ALA A 40 -0.18 -12.35 -6.86
N PRO A 41 0.96 -12.71 -7.49
CA PRO A 41 1.92 -13.63 -6.89
C PRO A 41 2.41 -13.25 -5.49
N CYS A 42 2.53 -11.96 -5.19
CA CYS A 42 2.95 -11.50 -3.86
C CYS A 42 1.81 -11.51 -2.83
N SER A 43 0.57 -11.53 -3.29
CA SER A 43 -0.62 -11.32 -2.46
C SER A 43 -1.37 -12.61 -2.11
N THR A 44 -1.31 -13.63 -2.98
CA THR A 44 -2.16 -14.82 -2.91
C THR A 44 -2.11 -15.57 -1.58
N ALA A 45 -0.93 -15.91 -1.09
CA ALA A 45 -0.81 -16.65 0.17
C ALA A 45 -1.23 -15.82 1.39
N ILE A 46 -1.04 -14.49 1.33
CA ILE A 46 -1.47 -13.56 2.38
C ILE A 46 -2.99 -13.48 2.38
N ILE A 47 -3.61 -13.31 1.21
CA ILE A 47 -5.07 -13.27 1.05
C ILE A 47 -5.69 -14.59 1.56
N GLU A 48 -5.16 -15.74 1.12
CA GLU A 48 -5.66 -17.05 1.56
C GLU A 48 -5.54 -17.20 3.08
N TRP A 49 -4.40 -16.78 3.66
CA TRP A 49 -4.22 -16.81 5.10
C TRP A 49 -5.23 -15.90 5.81
N MET A 50 -5.38 -14.63 5.39
CA MET A 50 -6.32 -13.69 6.00
C MET A 50 -7.77 -14.22 5.95
N VAL A 51 -8.18 -14.72 4.79
CA VAL A 51 -9.53 -15.30 4.62
C VAL A 51 -9.72 -16.54 5.50
N GLY A 52 -8.68 -17.36 5.64
CA GLY A 52 -8.68 -18.53 6.52
C GLY A 52 -8.82 -18.18 8.00
N GLU A 53 -8.29 -17.02 8.43
CA GLU A 53 -8.47 -16.45 9.76
C GLU A 53 -9.81 -15.71 9.93
N GLY A 54 -10.67 -15.72 8.93
CA GLY A 54 -11.95 -15.00 8.96
C GLY A 54 -11.85 -13.51 8.65
N LEU A 55 -10.66 -13.01 8.31
CA LEU A 55 -10.45 -11.62 7.96
C LEU A 55 -10.93 -11.32 6.53
N ARG A 56 -11.43 -10.10 6.30
CA ARG A 56 -11.92 -9.64 5.01
C ARG A 56 -11.27 -8.31 4.64
N PRO A 57 -9.98 -8.32 4.20
CA PRO A 57 -9.31 -7.08 3.84
C PRO A 57 -9.89 -6.47 2.57
N GLY A 58 -9.94 -5.14 2.50
CA GLY A 58 -10.03 -4.43 1.23
C GLY A 58 -8.70 -4.54 0.49
N ILE A 59 -8.74 -4.87 -0.78
CA ILE A 59 -7.55 -5.03 -1.63
C ILE A 59 -7.31 -3.74 -2.40
N PHE A 60 -6.18 -3.09 -2.15
CA PHE A 60 -5.83 -1.82 -2.78
C PHE A 60 -4.62 -1.96 -3.71
N PHE A 61 -4.82 -1.67 -4.99
CA PHE A 61 -3.78 -1.75 -6.01
C PHE A 61 -3.25 -0.36 -6.37
N SER A 62 -2.10 0.04 -5.79
CA SER A 62 -1.42 1.31 -6.05
C SER A 62 -0.01 1.06 -6.55
N ASN A 63 0.21 1.16 -7.87
CA ASN A 63 1.42 0.70 -8.53
C ASN A 63 1.84 1.56 -9.73
N SER A 64 1.77 2.88 -9.63
CA SER A 64 2.16 3.83 -10.67
C SER A 64 3.64 3.73 -11.11
N ASN A 65 4.44 2.96 -10.37
CA ASN A 65 5.81 2.62 -10.75
C ASN A 65 5.92 1.61 -11.90
N ILE A 66 4.86 0.88 -12.22
CA ILE A 66 4.92 -0.22 -13.20
C ILE A 66 4.76 0.33 -14.61
N VAL A 67 5.70 -0.02 -15.48
CA VAL A 67 5.70 0.30 -16.91
C VAL A 67 6.09 -0.93 -17.73
N PRO A 68 5.61 -1.05 -18.99
CA PRO A 68 4.59 -0.21 -19.63
C PRO A 68 3.21 -0.40 -19.00
N PHE A 69 2.22 0.36 -19.45
CA PHE A 69 0.85 0.27 -18.93
C PHE A 69 0.25 -1.13 -19.06
N ASP A 70 0.57 -1.86 -20.12
CA ASP A 70 0.09 -3.25 -20.31
C ASP A 70 0.57 -4.18 -19.19
N GLU A 71 1.80 -4.01 -18.71
CA GLU A 71 2.33 -4.75 -17.57
C GLU A 71 1.59 -4.39 -16.27
N TYR A 72 1.26 -3.11 -16.08
CA TYR A 72 0.43 -2.64 -14.97
C TYR A 72 -0.97 -3.27 -15.05
N ALA A 73 -1.61 -3.20 -16.21
CA ALA A 73 -2.95 -3.72 -16.44
C ALA A 73 -3.01 -5.24 -16.21
N LEU A 74 -2.03 -5.98 -16.73
CA LEU A 74 -1.92 -7.43 -16.53
C LEU A 74 -1.84 -7.81 -15.04
N ARG A 75 -0.96 -7.14 -14.28
CA ARG A 75 -0.81 -7.42 -12.84
C ARG A 75 -2.04 -7.05 -12.03
N ARG A 76 -2.72 -5.98 -12.42
CA ARG A 76 -3.97 -5.54 -11.79
C ARG A 76 -5.07 -6.57 -12.01
N GLU A 77 -5.26 -7.01 -13.24
CA GLU A 77 -6.32 -7.96 -13.59
C GLU A 77 -6.12 -9.33 -12.94
N GLU A 78 -4.89 -9.81 -12.91
CA GLU A 78 -4.54 -11.05 -12.18
C GLU A 78 -4.90 -10.96 -10.68
N LEU A 79 -4.62 -9.82 -10.05
CA LEU A 79 -4.96 -9.60 -8.65
C LEU A 79 -6.47 -9.55 -8.44
N ARG A 80 -7.19 -8.82 -9.30
CA ARG A 80 -8.65 -8.72 -9.25
C ARG A 80 -9.32 -10.09 -9.40
N ARG A 81 -8.86 -10.89 -10.36
CA ARG A 81 -9.34 -12.25 -10.57
C ARG A 81 -9.20 -13.09 -9.30
N TYR A 82 -8.05 -13.02 -8.65
CA TYR A 82 -7.79 -13.77 -7.42
C TYR A 82 -8.63 -13.26 -6.24
N ALA A 83 -8.69 -11.96 -6.03
CA ALA A 83 -9.47 -11.35 -4.96
C ALA A 83 -10.98 -11.64 -5.10
N ALA A 84 -11.52 -11.53 -6.32
CA ALA A 84 -12.92 -11.84 -6.62
C ALA A 84 -13.29 -13.29 -6.29
N ALA A 85 -12.39 -14.25 -6.57
CA ALA A 85 -12.62 -15.67 -6.22
C ALA A 85 -12.67 -15.91 -4.70
N HIS A 86 -12.14 -14.96 -3.89
CA HIS A 86 -12.21 -15.00 -2.43
C HIS A 86 -13.31 -14.08 -1.86
N GLY A 87 -14.13 -13.47 -2.72
CA GLY A 87 -15.22 -12.56 -2.32
C GLY A 87 -14.71 -11.28 -1.64
N LEU A 88 -13.54 -10.78 -2.04
CA LEU A 88 -12.94 -9.56 -1.50
C LEU A 88 -13.18 -8.36 -2.41
N GLU A 89 -13.41 -7.20 -1.80
CA GLU A 89 -13.50 -5.94 -2.52
C GLU A 89 -12.13 -5.50 -3.01
N THR A 90 -12.07 -4.96 -4.24
CA THR A 90 -10.85 -4.46 -4.85
C THR A 90 -11.01 -3.00 -5.22
N PHE A 91 -9.99 -2.22 -4.93
CA PHE A 91 -9.90 -0.79 -5.23
C PHE A 91 -8.62 -0.54 -6.00
N ASP A 92 -8.72 0.23 -7.07
CA ASP A 92 -7.56 0.67 -7.83
C ASP A 92 -7.26 2.12 -7.50
N ASP A 93 -5.99 2.40 -7.34
CA ASP A 93 -5.48 3.75 -7.34
C ASP A 93 -5.41 4.30 -8.77
N GLU A 94 -5.47 5.61 -8.91
CA GLU A 94 -5.19 6.26 -10.17
C GLU A 94 -3.76 5.93 -10.64
N TYR A 95 -3.64 5.49 -11.89
CA TYR A 95 -2.34 5.23 -12.50
C TYR A 95 -1.74 6.54 -13.01
N ASP A 96 -0.79 7.06 -12.26
CA ASP A 96 -0.04 8.26 -12.62
C ASP A 96 1.49 7.99 -12.53
N HIS A 97 2.03 7.46 -13.62
CA HIS A 97 3.45 7.18 -13.71
C HIS A 97 4.30 8.46 -13.70
N ALA A 98 3.78 9.54 -14.26
CA ALA A 98 4.49 10.82 -14.31
C ALA A 98 4.68 11.40 -12.90
N ALA A 99 3.63 11.37 -12.06
CA ALA A 99 3.72 11.80 -10.67
C ALA A 99 4.68 10.91 -9.86
N TRP A 100 4.63 9.59 -10.05
CA TRP A 100 5.59 8.69 -9.41
C TRP A 100 7.04 8.99 -9.82
N LEU A 101 7.28 9.20 -11.11
CA LEU A 101 8.61 9.50 -11.64
C LEU A 101 9.12 10.84 -11.11
N ALA A 102 8.28 11.87 -11.10
CA ALA A 102 8.61 13.17 -10.51
C ALA A 102 8.97 13.04 -9.03
N TYR A 103 8.19 12.22 -8.29
CA TYR A 103 8.43 11.99 -6.87
C TYR A 103 9.79 11.32 -6.59
N VAL A 104 10.15 10.26 -7.32
CA VAL A 104 11.45 9.60 -7.10
C VAL A 104 12.63 10.42 -7.63
N ARG A 105 12.42 11.25 -8.67
CA ARG A 105 13.43 12.15 -9.21
C ARG A 105 13.82 13.30 -8.27
N ARG A 106 13.09 13.54 -7.19
CA ARG A 106 13.54 14.45 -6.12
C ARG A 106 14.86 14.02 -5.48
N LEU A 107 15.25 12.76 -5.64
CA LEU A 107 16.57 12.25 -5.26
C LEU A 107 17.67 12.58 -6.27
N GLU A 108 17.35 13.19 -7.43
CA GLU A 108 18.35 13.52 -8.45
C GLU A 108 19.43 14.44 -7.84
N GLY A 109 20.70 14.07 -8.05
CA GLY A 109 21.83 14.74 -7.47
C GLY A 109 23.14 14.22 -8.07
N PRO A 110 24.22 14.12 -7.31
CA PRO A 110 25.50 13.59 -7.78
C PRO A 110 25.40 12.18 -8.36
N VAL A 111 24.45 11.39 -7.86
CA VAL A 111 24.11 10.07 -8.41
C VAL A 111 22.74 10.17 -9.05
N ARG A 112 22.66 9.84 -10.35
CA ARG A 112 21.38 9.85 -11.06
C ARG A 112 20.46 8.77 -10.49
N VAL A 113 19.16 9.07 -10.41
CA VAL A 113 18.16 8.12 -9.91
C VAL A 113 18.19 6.79 -10.67
N ALA A 114 18.48 6.84 -11.99
CA ALA A 114 18.62 5.64 -12.82
C ALA A 114 19.78 4.72 -12.39
N ASP A 115 20.85 5.29 -11.86
CA ASP A 115 22.05 4.56 -11.47
C ASP A 115 22.02 4.06 -10.03
N MET A 116 21.01 4.46 -9.25
CA MET A 116 20.84 3.96 -7.89
C MET A 116 20.50 2.46 -7.90
N PRO A 117 21.12 1.67 -7.01
CA PRO A 117 20.86 0.24 -6.95
C PRO A 117 19.42 -0.08 -6.51
N GLU A 118 18.96 -1.28 -6.82
CA GLU A 118 17.78 -1.82 -6.16
C GLU A 118 18.01 -1.92 -4.64
N ARG A 119 16.95 -1.75 -3.86
CA ARG A 119 16.98 -1.60 -2.39
C ARG A 119 17.72 -0.35 -1.88
N GLY A 120 18.10 0.55 -2.78
CA GLY A 120 18.67 1.86 -2.45
C GLY A 120 17.60 2.91 -2.14
N PRO A 121 18.01 4.20 -2.02
CA PRO A 121 17.11 5.31 -1.68
C PRO A 121 15.90 5.43 -2.61
N ARG A 122 16.09 5.19 -3.92
CA ARG A 122 15.00 5.20 -4.91
C ARG A 122 13.88 4.21 -4.54
N CYS A 123 14.22 3.01 -4.06
CA CYS A 123 13.22 2.02 -3.67
C CYS A 123 12.45 2.45 -2.42
N LEU A 124 13.10 3.08 -1.45
CA LEU A 124 12.45 3.65 -0.28
C LEU A 124 11.41 4.70 -0.69
N GLU A 125 11.79 5.66 -1.54
CA GLU A 125 10.87 6.69 -2.01
C GLU A 125 9.73 6.11 -2.87
N CYS A 126 9.98 5.08 -3.66
CA CYS A 126 8.94 4.34 -4.36
C CYS A 126 7.93 3.72 -3.38
N PHE A 127 8.39 3.15 -2.26
CA PHE A 127 7.49 2.60 -1.25
C PHE A 127 6.73 3.70 -0.52
N ARG A 128 7.37 4.82 -0.18
CA ARG A 128 6.73 5.99 0.44
C ARG A 128 5.60 6.53 -0.44
N PHE A 129 5.86 6.75 -1.73
CA PHE A 129 4.83 7.21 -2.68
C PHE A 129 3.60 6.31 -2.68
N ARG A 130 3.80 5.00 -2.81
CA ARG A 130 2.71 4.02 -2.93
C ARG A 130 1.96 3.83 -1.61
N LEU A 131 2.68 3.76 -0.50
CA LEU A 131 2.07 3.55 0.82
C LEU A 131 1.39 4.81 1.35
N LEU A 132 1.85 6.01 0.96
CA LEU A 132 1.14 7.25 1.26
C LEU A 132 -0.24 7.28 0.59
N ARG A 133 -0.35 6.90 -0.67
CA ARG A 133 -1.63 6.80 -1.38
C ARG A 133 -2.54 5.74 -0.74
N ALA A 134 -1.97 4.62 -0.31
CA ALA A 134 -2.71 3.58 0.40
C ALA A 134 -3.19 4.04 1.79
N ALA A 135 -2.37 4.79 2.52
CA ALA A 135 -2.73 5.34 3.82
C ALA A 135 -3.81 6.42 3.69
N ASP A 136 -3.72 7.27 2.67
CA ASP A 136 -4.72 8.29 2.37
C ASP A 136 -6.08 7.66 2.02
N PHE A 137 -6.07 6.62 1.17
CA PHE A 137 -7.26 5.84 0.88
C PHE A 137 -7.83 5.19 2.14
N ALA A 138 -6.99 4.59 2.98
CA ALA A 138 -7.41 3.98 4.23
C ALA A 138 -8.12 4.99 5.15
N ALA A 139 -7.50 6.16 5.36
CA ALA A 139 -8.05 7.22 6.20
C ALA A 139 -9.40 7.73 5.70
N THR A 140 -9.56 7.89 4.38
CA THR A 140 -10.80 8.42 3.77
C THR A 140 -11.93 7.41 3.68
N HIS A 141 -11.62 6.10 3.70
CA HIS A 141 -12.61 5.01 3.55
C HIS A 141 -12.84 4.21 4.85
N GLY A 142 -12.35 4.71 5.99
CA GLY A 142 -12.59 4.11 7.29
C GLY A 142 -11.88 2.76 7.51
N TYR A 143 -10.70 2.57 6.90
CA TYR A 143 -9.82 1.45 7.21
C TYR A 143 -8.87 1.86 8.33
N LYS A 144 -8.89 1.15 9.44
CA LYS A 144 -8.03 1.45 10.59
C LYS A 144 -6.64 0.82 10.47
N LEU A 145 -6.54 -0.33 9.81
CA LEU A 145 -5.28 -1.05 9.66
C LEU A 145 -4.80 -1.00 8.21
N LEU A 146 -3.53 -0.64 8.01
CA LEU A 146 -2.85 -0.71 6.71
C LEU A 146 -1.69 -1.69 6.77
N THR A 147 -1.68 -2.65 5.86
CA THR A 147 -0.54 -3.55 5.64
C THR A 147 -0.22 -3.68 4.14
N THR A 148 0.88 -4.34 3.79
CA THR A 148 1.32 -4.44 2.39
C THR A 148 1.92 -5.77 2.02
N THR A 149 1.64 -6.22 0.80
CA THR A 149 2.28 -7.39 0.20
C THR A 149 3.69 -7.13 -0.33
N LEU A 150 4.19 -5.89 -0.29
CA LEU A 150 5.59 -5.58 -0.57
C LEU A 150 6.53 -6.40 0.33
N ALA A 151 6.12 -6.64 1.57
CA ALA A 151 6.87 -7.39 2.56
C ALA A 151 6.96 -8.91 2.28
N SER A 152 6.20 -9.45 1.33
CA SER A 152 6.31 -10.86 0.90
C SER A 152 7.46 -11.08 -0.09
N SER A 153 7.89 -10.06 -0.81
CA SER A 153 8.90 -10.17 -1.85
C SER A 153 10.32 -10.24 -1.27
N ARG A 154 11.03 -11.33 -1.55
CA ARG A 154 12.45 -11.48 -1.16
C ARG A 154 13.39 -10.45 -1.81
N TRP A 155 12.96 -9.80 -2.87
CA TRP A 155 13.72 -8.76 -3.59
C TRP A 155 13.63 -7.38 -2.95
N LYS A 156 12.75 -7.18 -1.98
CA LYS A 156 12.56 -5.90 -1.30
C LYS A 156 13.18 -5.92 0.09
N ASP A 157 13.69 -4.79 0.52
CA ASP A 157 14.17 -4.60 1.88
C ASP A 157 12.98 -4.42 2.83
N LEU A 158 12.89 -5.25 3.87
CA LEU A 158 11.80 -5.21 4.83
C LEU A 158 11.84 -3.97 5.71
N GLY A 159 13.04 -3.54 6.09
CA GLY A 159 13.21 -2.33 6.90
C GLY A 159 12.71 -1.10 6.18
N GLN A 160 13.04 -0.95 4.87
CA GLN A 160 12.53 0.13 4.05
C GLN A 160 11.01 0.09 3.86
N VAL A 161 10.43 -1.11 3.69
CA VAL A 161 8.97 -1.25 3.56
C VAL A 161 8.28 -0.82 4.85
N ASP A 162 8.81 -1.23 5.99
CA ASP A 162 8.26 -0.93 7.30
C ASP A 162 8.43 0.56 7.68
N GLU A 163 9.60 1.14 7.38
CA GLU A 163 9.84 2.59 7.51
C GLU A 163 8.84 3.39 6.67
N ALA A 164 8.68 3.04 5.40
CA ALA A 164 7.77 3.74 4.49
C ALA A 164 6.31 3.64 4.95
N GLY A 165 5.89 2.50 5.50
CA GLY A 165 4.54 2.30 6.00
C GLY A 165 4.25 3.14 7.25
N ARG A 166 5.16 3.12 8.22
CA ARG A 166 5.05 3.98 9.41
C ARG A 166 5.02 5.46 9.05
N TRP A 167 5.93 5.88 8.17
CA TRP A 167 5.97 7.24 7.68
C TRP A 167 4.65 7.64 7.00
N ALA A 168 4.11 6.82 6.11
CA ALA A 168 2.87 7.10 5.40
C ALA A 168 1.67 7.26 6.35
N CYS A 169 1.51 6.37 7.33
CA CYS A 169 0.46 6.49 8.33
C CYS A 169 0.62 7.75 9.19
N ALA A 170 1.85 8.09 9.57
CA ALA A 170 2.12 9.31 10.34
C ALA A 170 1.75 10.59 9.56
N GLN A 171 2.02 10.63 8.24
CA GLN A 171 1.64 11.76 7.39
C GLN A 171 0.13 11.99 7.38
N VAL A 172 -0.66 10.94 7.17
CA VAL A 172 -2.13 11.07 7.11
C VAL A 172 -2.74 11.35 8.48
N ASN A 173 -2.20 10.77 9.54
CA ASN A 173 -2.67 10.99 10.91
C ASN A 173 -2.37 12.42 11.40
N GLY A 174 -1.23 13.00 10.98
CA GLY A 174 -0.91 14.39 11.25
C GLY A 174 -1.91 15.37 10.63
N THR A 175 -2.43 15.08 9.44
CA THR A 175 -3.48 15.89 8.79
C THR A 175 -4.85 15.70 9.45
N VAL A 176 -5.16 14.53 9.98
CA VAL A 176 -6.37 14.26 10.79
C VAL A 176 -6.38 15.13 12.04
N SER A 177 -5.29 15.17 12.79
CA SER A 177 -5.17 15.96 14.02
C SER A 177 -5.31 17.45 13.77
N ALA A 178 -4.78 17.98 12.66
CA ALA A 178 -4.90 19.39 12.28
C ALA A 178 -6.35 19.78 11.90
N GLY A 179 -7.11 18.85 11.28
CA GLY A 179 -8.51 19.07 10.91
C GLY A 179 -9.47 19.14 12.09
N VAL A 180 -9.19 18.41 13.18
CA VAL A 180 -10.01 18.42 14.40
C VAL A 180 -9.75 19.67 15.25
N ALA A 181 -8.57 20.26 15.18
CA ALA A 181 -8.24 21.50 15.90
C ALA A 181 -8.90 22.76 15.28
N GLY A 182 -9.39 22.68 14.05
CA GLY A 182 -10.02 23.80 13.32
C GLY A 182 -11.49 24.08 13.66
N CYS A 183 -12.16 23.29 14.50
CA CYS A 183 -13.60 23.43 14.80
C CYS A 183 -13.93 23.99 16.20
N ALA A 184 -12.97 24.51 16.94
CA ALA A 184 -13.23 25.09 18.26
C ALA A 184 -12.62 26.50 18.38
N CYS A 185 -13.24 27.50 17.75
CA CYS A 185 -13.22 28.88 18.22
C CYS A 185 -14.28 29.69 17.46
N GLY A 186 -15.41 29.88 18.09
CA GLY A 186 -16.33 30.93 17.76
C GLY A 186 -15.86 32.24 18.40
N GLN A 187 -16.03 33.33 17.62
CA GLN A 187 -16.11 34.75 18.02
C GLN A 187 -14.83 35.45 18.55
N ALA A 188 -14.34 36.40 17.86
CA ALA A 188 -14.52 37.83 17.99
C ALA A 188 -13.31 38.64 17.46
N ASP A 189 -13.64 39.61 16.62
CA ASP A 189 -13.01 40.94 16.47
C ASP A 189 -11.53 41.12 16.05
N GLY A 190 -11.42 41.60 14.81
CA GLY A 190 -10.59 42.72 14.39
C GLY A 190 -9.11 42.75 14.77
N CYS A 191 -8.23 42.64 13.78
CA CYS A 191 -7.09 43.53 13.66
C CYS A 191 -6.42 43.49 12.28
N ASP A 192 -6.07 44.68 11.81
CA ASP A 192 -5.47 45.00 10.51
C ASP A 192 -4.06 44.44 10.27
N SER A 193 -3.84 44.19 8.98
CA SER A 193 -2.59 44.31 8.20
C SER A 193 -1.23 44.43 8.91
N ALA A 194 -0.33 43.50 8.59
CA ALA A 194 1.10 43.82 8.33
C ALA A 194 1.77 42.67 7.54
N ASP A 195 2.58 43.09 6.59
CA ASP A 195 3.39 42.36 5.63
C ASP A 195 4.24 41.23 6.23
N ALA A 196 4.24 40.06 5.58
CA ALA A 196 5.26 39.06 5.78
C ALA A 196 5.76 38.54 4.43
N VAL A 197 7.03 38.73 4.24
CA VAL A 197 7.92 38.29 3.18
C VAL A 197 7.88 36.78 3.01
N GLY A 198 7.80 36.32 1.74
CA GLY A 198 7.70 34.93 1.40
C GLY A 198 8.94 34.09 1.75
N ASP A 199 8.69 32.89 2.17
CA ASP A 199 9.62 31.76 2.10
C ASP A 199 8.97 30.65 1.23
N GLU A 200 9.61 30.45 0.08
CA GLU A 200 9.17 29.43 -0.89
C GLU A 200 9.59 28.02 -0.42
N SER A 201 8.84 27.42 0.47
CA SER A 201 8.88 25.98 0.66
C SER A 201 7.87 25.33 -0.26
N GLY A 202 8.35 24.73 -1.37
CA GLY A 202 7.55 24.10 -2.41
C GLY A 202 6.63 23.01 -1.87
N GLN A 203 5.39 23.37 -1.60
CA GLN A 203 4.30 22.42 -1.38
C GLN A 203 3.90 21.82 -2.71
N VAL A 204 4.28 20.56 -2.93
CA VAL A 204 3.82 19.77 -4.08
C VAL A 204 2.35 19.40 -3.85
N SER A 205 1.44 20.23 -4.33
CA SER A 205 0.02 19.91 -4.46
C SER A 205 -0.18 18.94 -5.63
N GLY A 206 0.11 17.65 -5.39
CA GLY A 206 -0.43 16.58 -6.21
C GLY A 206 -1.93 16.51 -5.93
N GLY A 207 -2.76 16.80 -6.95
CA GLY A 207 -4.20 16.87 -6.82
C GLY A 207 -4.81 15.58 -6.28
N LEU A 208 -5.07 15.57 -5.00
CA LEU A 208 -5.97 14.63 -4.36
C LEU A 208 -7.38 15.17 -4.59
N SER A 209 -8.21 14.39 -5.29
CA SER A 209 -9.58 14.75 -5.63
C SER A 209 -10.35 15.20 -4.39
N ALA A 210 -10.74 16.47 -4.36
CA ALA A 210 -11.65 17.01 -3.39
C ALA A 210 -13.03 16.36 -3.58
N GLY A 211 -13.54 15.66 -2.56
CA GLY A 211 -14.93 15.25 -2.57
C GLY A 211 -15.33 14.09 -1.68
N VAL A 212 -14.96 14.09 -0.40
CA VAL A 212 -15.82 13.50 0.64
C VAL A 212 -15.59 14.32 1.92
N SER A 213 -16.59 15.07 2.33
CA SER A 213 -16.65 15.74 3.63
C SER A 213 -16.96 14.67 4.71
N GLY A 214 -16.00 13.79 4.95
CA GLY A 214 -16.07 12.75 5.97
C GLY A 214 -14.90 12.92 6.94
N VAL A 215 -15.16 12.67 8.22
CA VAL A 215 -14.10 12.60 9.24
C VAL A 215 -13.11 11.54 8.83
N ARG A 216 -11.84 11.93 8.61
CA ARG A 216 -10.76 11.00 8.28
C ARG A 216 -10.46 10.15 9.51
N SER A 217 -10.31 8.85 9.30
CA SER A 217 -9.99 7.91 10.36
C SER A 217 -8.49 7.82 10.60
N GLU A 218 -8.09 7.62 11.85
CA GLU A 218 -6.71 7.25 12.17
C GLU A 218 -6.35 5.92 11.50
N VAL A 219 -5.14 5.84 10.94
CA VAL A 219 -4.61 4.64 10.28
C VAL A 219 -3.40 4.12 11.02
N ILE A 220 -3.43 2.85 11.42
CA ILE A 220 -2.34 2.17 12.12
C ILE A 220 -1.59 1.28 11.13
N TRP A 221 -0.26 1.43 11.09
CA TRP A 221 0.59 0.57 10.28
C TRP A 221 0.71 -0.83 10.90
N TRP A 222 0.31 -1.84 10.12
CA TRP A 222 0.48 -3.24 10.49
C TRP A 222 1.65 -3.84 9.71
N GLY A 223 2.88 -3.59 10.19
CA GLY A 223 4.11 -4.12 9.62
C GLY A 223 4.25 -5.61 9.88
N GLN A 224 4.38 -6.40 8.82
CA GLN A 224 4.49 -7.85 8.92
C GLN A 224 5.59 -8.41 8.02
N ASN A 225 6.22 -9.49 8.45
CA ASN A 225 7.11 -10.27 7.62
C ASN A 225 6.35 -11.44 6.96
N TRP A 226 5.69 -11.15 5.85
CA TRP A 226 4.92 -12.12 5.08
C TRP A 226 5.76 -13.21 4.37
N ARG A 227 7.03 -13.37 4.75
CA ARG A 227 7.91 -14.44 4.23
C ARG A 227 7.97 -15.65 5.16
N ARG A 228 7.36 -15.55 6.36
CA ARG A 228 7.39 -16.58 7.41
C ARG A 228 6.16 -17.49 7.32
N GLY A 229 6.14 -18.50 8.18
CA GLY A 229 4.97 -19.36 8.39
C GLY A 229 4.57 -20.24 7.21
N GLY A 230 5.46 -20.52 6.27
CA GLY A 230 5.13 -21.33 5.08
C GLY A 230 4.44 -20.54 3.96
N LEU A 231 4.25 -19.21 4.13
CA LEU A 231 3.59 -18.38 3.11
C LEU A 231 4.36 -18.34 1.79
N GLN A 232 5.71 -18.46 1.80
CA GLN A 232 6.49 -18.51 0.55
C GLN A 232 6.28 -19.80 -0.23
N GLU A 233 6.24 -20.93 0.45
CA GLU A 233 5.97 -22.24 -0.14
C GLU A 233 4.53 -22.27 -0.70
N ARG A 234 3.57 -21.76 0.09
CA ARG A 234 2.18 -21.68 -0.35
C ARG A 234 2.00 -20.75 -1.55
N ARG A 235 2.66 -19.58 -1.54
CA ARG A 235 2.73 -18.67 -2.69
C ARG A 235 3.16 -19.41 -3.96
N ASN A 236 4.25 -20.19 -3.88
CA ASN A 236 4.79 -20.91 -5.04
C ASN A 236 3.82 -21.99 -5.56
N ALA A 237 3.07 -22.64 -4.66
CA ALA A 237 2.02 -23.58 -5.03
C ALA A 237 0.85 -22.84 -5.72
N LEU A 238 0.37 -21.75 -5.14
CA LEU A 238 -0.75 -20.95 -5.69
C LEU A 238 -0.45 -20.38 -7.08
N ILE A 239 0.77 -19.94 -7.34
CA ILE A 239 1.16 -19.47 -8.67
C ILE A 239 0.96 -20.57 -9.72
N LYS A 240 1.28 -21.81 -9.40
CA LYS A 240 1.09 -22.96 -10.29
C LYS A 240 -0.39 -23.37 -10.39
N GLU A 241 -1.07 -23.47 -9.26
CA GLU A 241 -2.49 -23.85 -9.17
C GLU A 241 -3.40 -22.90 -9.97
N TRP A 242 -3.06 -21.61 -9.96
CA TRP A 242 -3.83 -20.56 -10.63
C TRP A 242 -3.26 -20.15 -11.99
N GLU A 243 -2.16 -20.77 -12.43
CA GLU A 243 -1.47 -20.44 -13.68
C GLU A 243 -1.16 -18.94 -13.80
N MET A 244 -0.66 -18.36 -12.69
CA MET A 244 -0.47 -16.92 -12.59
C MET A 244 0.74 -16.43 -13.36
N TYR A 245 0.60 -15.26 -13.96
CA TYR A 245 1.73 -14.50 -14.45
C TYR A 245 2.70 -14.17 -13.32
N ASN A 246 3.87 -14.78 -13.33
CA ASN A 246 4.89 -14.60 -12.30
C ASN A 246 6.06 -13.77 -12.86
N GLN A 247 5.99 -12.47 -12.64
CA GLN A 247 7.01 -11.53 -13.08
C GLN A 247 8.37 -11.76 -12.43
N THR A 248 9.44 -11.55 -13.20
CA THR A 248 10.83 -11.70 -12.75
C THR A 248 11.53 -10.38 -12.38
N PHE A 249 10.82 -9.25 -12.52
CA PHE A 249 11.35 -7.91 -12.25
C PHE A 249 10.35 -7.07 -11.44
N CYS A 250 10.81 -5.98 -10.85
CA CYS A 250 9.97 -5.12 -10.00
C CYS A 250 8.82 -4.46 -10.78
N GLY A 251 9.06 -4.10 -12.03
CA GLY A 251 8.11 -3.42 -12.91
C GLY A 251 8.46 -1.95 -13.16
N CYS A 252 9.26 -1.29 -12.33
CA CYS A 252 9.66 0.08 -12.60
C CYS A 252 10.66 0.14 -13.77
N GLU A 253 10.72 1.27 -14.47
CA GLU A 253 11.62 1.48 -15.61
C GLU A 253 13.10 1.22 -15.28
N PHE A 254 13.50 1.42 -14.01
CA PHE A 254 14.87 1.23 -13.56
C PHE A 254 15.22 -0.22 -13.20
N SER A 255 14.25 -1.13 -13.16
CA SER A 255 14.46 -2.55 -12.81
C SER A 255 14.58 -3.46 -14.03
N ARG A 256 14.36 -2.91 -15.23
CA ARG A 256 14.57 -3.61 -16.51
C ARG A 256 16.03 -3.44 -16.93
N ARG A 257 16.83 -4.45 -16.71
CA ARG A 257 18.19 -4.56 -17.26
C ARG A 257 18.28 -5.78 -18.14
#